data_efba8cb4ebce0da7be8e569d2496c6b7
#
_entry.id   efba8cb4ebce0da7be8e569d2496c6b7
#
_cell.length_a   1.000
_cell.length_b   1.000
_cell.length_c   1.000
_cell.angle_alpha   90.00
_cell.angle_beta   90.00
_cell.angle_gamma   90.00
#
_symmetry.space_group_name_H-M   'P 1'
#
loop_
_entity.id
_entity.type
_entity.pdbx_description
1 polymer ?
#
loop_
_entity_poly.entity_id
_entity_poly.type
_entity_poly.pdbx_seq_one_letter_code
_entity_poly.pdbx_strand_id
1 'polypeptide(L)'
;MFEYIQILGQEVYKILFVLVPILVSVAMIVWLDRRVWGLVQKRKGPNVVGPFGLLQTLADALKYIFKEIIIPASANKAVFILAPIVTMTLALVAWAVIPMSEEFVLADINVGVLYLFAVSSLGVYGIIMGGWASNSKYPFLGAIRSAAQMVSYEVSIGIIIINVLLCVGSLNLKEIVLAQKDLWYVIPLSTMFVIFFISALAETNRPPFDLPEAESELVAGYQTEYSGMMYAMFWLGEYANILLMCAMGSILFLGGWLPIIDLYPINLIPAPIWMIIKILFLFFLFALIKAIVPRYRYDQLMRLGWKIFLPLSLFYLVLTASFLFYFDKLPKGNF
;
A
#
# COMPACT_ATOMS: atom_id res chain seq x y z
N MET A 1 -26.98 -22.88 -18.58
CA MET A 1 -25.64 -22.65 -19.18
C MET A 1 -25.46 -21.18 -19.62
N PHE A 2 -26.40 -20.62 -20.42
CA PHE A 2 -26.30 -19.20 -20.85
C PHE A 2 -26.35 -18.21 -19.69
N GLU A 3 -27.20 -18.39 -18.68
CA GLU A 3 -27.25 -17.54 -17.48
C GLU A 3 -25.92 -17.54 -16.70
N TYR A 4 -25.30 -18.70 -16.50
CA TYR A 4 -23.99 -18.79 -15.82
C TYR A 4 -22.88 -18.08 -16.60
N ILE A 5 -22.88 -18.16 -17.92
CA ILE A 5 -21.92 -17.45 -18.77
C ILE A 5 -22.12 -15.93 -18.67
N GLN A 6 -23.37 -15.48 -18.62
CA GLN A 6 -23.72 -14.07 -18.51
C GLN A 6 -23.35 -13.51 -17.14
N ILE A 7 -23.61 -14.22 -16.05
CA ILE A 7 -23.19 -13.86 -14.69
C ILE A 7 -21.66 -13.79 -14.62
N LEU A 8 -20.97 -14.82 -15.13
CA LEU A 8 -19.50 -14.87 -15.12
C LEU A 8 -18.90 -13.74 -15.96
N GLY A 9 -19.51 -13.39 -17.09
CA GLY A 9 -19.11 -12.26 -17.92
C GLY A 9 -19.26 -10.91 -17.20
N GLN A 10 -20.35 -10.73 -16.44
CA GLN A 10 -20.55 -9.52 -15.62
C GLN A 10 -19.53 -9.39 -14.50
N GLU A 11 -19.20 -10.47 -13.80
CA GLU A 11 -18.19 -10.46 -12.74
C GLU A 11 -16.78 -10.20 -13.30
N VAL A 12 -16.41 -10.81 -14.40
CA VAL A 12 -15.14 -10.53 -15.10
C VAL A 12 -15.08 -9.07 -15.53
N TYR A 13 -16.16 -8.50 -16.05
CA TYR A 13 -16.21 -7.09 -16.41
C TYR A 13 -15.98 -6.17 -15.20
N LYS A 14 -16.63 -6.43 -14.05
CA LYS A 14 -16.41 -5.67 -12.81
C LYS A 14 -14.96 -5.75 -12.33
N ILE A 15 -14.38 -6.96 -12.36
CA ILE A 15 -12.96 -7.16 -11.99
C ILE A 15 -12.04 -6.35 -12.90
N LEU A 16 -12.21 -6.42 -14.21
CA LEU A 16 -11.41 -5.67 -15.18
C LEU A 16 -11.59 -4.16 -15.02
N PHE A 17 -12.81 -3.71 -14.69
CA PHE A 17 -13.12 -2.31 -14.45
C PHE A 17 -12.37 -1.72 -13.22
N VAL A 18 -12.01 -2.55 -12.25
CA VAL A 18 -11.17 -2.15 -11.10
C VAL A 18 -9.69 -2.34 -11.42
N LEU A 19 -9.33 -3.50 -11.97
CA LEU A 19 -7.93 -3.90 -12.16
C LEU A 19 -7.20 -3.01 -13.19
N VAL A 20 -7.84 -2.70 -14.33
CA VAL A 20 -7.20 -1.88 -15.37
C VAL A 20 -6.88 -0.46 -14.87
N PRO A 21 -7.79 0.29 -14.22
CA PRO A 21 -7.46 1.59 -13.63
C PRO A 21 -6.36 1.51 -12.58
N ILE A 22 -6.29 0.45 -11.77
CA ILE A 22 -5.20 0.28 -10.79
C ILE A 22 -3.86 0.12 -11.50
N LEU A 23 -3.75 -0.73 -12.51
CA LEU A 23 -2.52 -0.91 -13.26
C LEU A 23 -2.09 0.39 -13.97
N VAL A 24 -3.03 1.13 -14.54
CA VAL A 24 -2.76 2.45 -15.13
C VAL A 24 -2.31 3.44 -14.05
N SER A 25 -2.95 3.44 -12.87
CA SER A 25 -2.57 4.29 -11.74
C SER A 25 -1.16 3.98 -11.25
N VAL A 26 -0.78 2.70 -11.16
CA VAL A 26 0.58 2.25 -10.83
C VAL A 26 1.58 2.82 -11.84
N ALA A 27 1.31 2.72 -13.13
CA ALA A 27 2.18 3.29 -14.17
C ALA A 27 2.31 4.82 -14.04
N MET A 28 1.21 5.53 -13.80
CA MET A 28 1.21 6.99 -13.62
C MET A 28 1.96 7.44 -12.37
N ILE A 29 1.83 6.70 -11.28
CA ILE A 29 2.50 6.99 -10.01
C ILE A 29 4.01 6.83 -10.11
N VAL A 30 4.50 5.87 -10.87
CA VAL A 30 5.93 5.73 -11.14
C VAL A 30 6.49 6.97 -11.85
N TRP A 31 5.74 7.49 -12.82
CA TRP A 31 6.10 8.75 -13.48
C TRP A 31 6.08 9.92 -12.49
N LEU A 32 5.05 10.00 -11.63
CA LEU A 32 4.91 11.05 -10.63
C LEU A 32 6.05 11.00 -9.60
N ASP A 33 6.43 9.82 -9.09
CA ASP A 33 7.55 9.61 -8.16
C ASP A 33 8.85 10.20 -8.73
N ARG A 34 9.20 9.86 -9.98
CA ARG A 34 10.37 10.38 -10.67
C ARG A 34 10.32 11.90 -10.89
N ARG A 35 9.12 12.46 -11.10
CA ARG A 35 8.91 13.92 -11.24
C ARG A 35 9.11 14.65 -9.93
N VAL A 36 8.51 14.16 -8.83
CA VAL A 36 8.66 14.74 -7.49
C VAL A 36 10.14 14.74 -7.09
N TRP A 37 10.84 13.64 -7.31
CA TRP A 37 12.28 13.56 -7.07
C TRP A 37 13.08 14.57 -7.87
N GLY A 38 12.79 14.70 -9.16
CA GLY A 38 13.42 15.68 -10.02
C GLY A 38 13.24 17.10 -9.49
N LEU A 39 12.00 17.45 -9.08
CA LEU A 39 11.68 18.77 -8.53
C LEU A 39 12.46 19.08 -7.24
N VAL A 40 12.49 18.14 -6.28
CA VAL A 40 13.21 18.33 -5.01
C VAL A 40 14.71 18.44 -5.23
N GLN A 41 15.27 17.65 -6.14
CA GLN A 41 16.70 17.67 -6.48
C GLN A 41 17.07 18.77 -7.50
N LYS A 42 16.15 19.69 -7.83
CA LYS A 42 16.36 20.79 -8.81
C LYS A 42 16.80 20.28 -10.20
N ARG A 43 16.33 19.11 -10.63
CA ARG A 43 16.58 18.53 -11.96
C ARG A 43 15.26 18.22 -12.66
N LYS A 44 15.32 18.08 -14.00
CA LYS A 44 14.14 17.68 -14.78
C LYS A 44 13.92 16.17 -14.61
N GLY A 45 12.70 15.77 -14.22
CA GLY A 45 12.25 14.39 -14.30
C GLY A 45 12.06 13.93 -15.74
N PRO A 46 11.46 12.76 -16.01
CA PRO A 46 11.19 12.26 -17.35
C PRO A 46 10.42 13.29 -18.17
N ASN A 47 10.94 13.72 -19.34
CA ASN A 47 10.34 14.77 -20.16
C ASN A 47 10.47 14.53 -21.67
N VAL A 48 11.20 13.51 -22.11
CA VAL A 48 11.55 13.29 -23.53
C VAL A 48 10.57 12.34 -24.22
N VAL A 49 10.16 11.25 -23.56
CA VAL A 49 9.31 10.21 -24.17
C VAL A 49 7.84 10.61 -24.04
N GLY A 50 7.25 11.10 -25.13
CA GLY A 50 5.88 11.60 -25.17
C GLY A 50 5.66 12.95 -24.48
N PRO A 51 4.43 13.49 -24.49
CA PRO A 51 4.12 14.75 -23.83
C PRO A 51 4.47 14.68 -22.34
N PHE A 52 5.30 15.59 -21.87
CA PHE A 52 5.75 15.65 -20.47
C PHE A 52 6.41 14.37 -19.94
N GLY A 53 6.85 13.44 -20.79
CA GLY A 53 7.46 12.17 -20.40
C GLY A 53 6.46 11.11 -19.89
N LEU A 54 5.16 11.26 -20.16
CA LEU A 54 4.11 10.33 -19.71
C LEU A 54 4.28 8.92 -20.28
N LEU A 55 4.81 8.80 -21.49
CA LEU A 55 5.04 7.49 -22.12
C LEU A 55 6.30 6.78 -21.63
N GLN A 56 7.08 7.37 -20.73
CA GLN A 56 8.29 6.76 -20.18
C GLN A 56 7.99 5.45 -19.45
N THR A 57 6.92 5.40 -18.68
CA THR A 57 6.52 4.20 -17.93
C THR A 57 6.08 3.07 -18.86
N LEU A 58 5.44 3.41 -19.99
CA LEU A 58 5.10 2.45 -21.02
C LEU A 58 6.35 1.89 -21.70
N ALA A 59 7.32 2.76 -22.02
CA ALA A 59 8.60 2.34 -22.60
C ALA A 59 9.38 1.42 -21.64
N ASP A 60 9.36 1.73 -20.33
CA ASP A 60 9.96 0.89 -19.30
C ASP A 60 9.25 -0.48 -19.20
N ALA A 61 7.92 -0.51 -19.28
CA ALA A 61 7.15 -1.75 -19.28
C ALA A 61 7.47 -2.63 -20.50
N LEU A 62 7.51 -2.04 -21.70
CA LEU A 62 7.88 -2.74 -22.93
C LEU A 62 9.30 -3.34 -22.84
N LYS A 63 10.24 -2.57 -22.29
CA LYS A 63 11.60 -3.06 -22.06
C LYS A 63 11.61 -4.33 -21.21
N TYR A 64 10.82 -4.41 -20.13
CA TYR A 64 10.76 -5.59 -19.28
C TYR A 64 10.11 -6.80 -19.95
N ILE A 65 9.11 -6.57 -20.84
CA ILE A 65 8.44 -7.63 -21.59
C ILE A 65 9.41 -8.29 -22.59
N PHE A 66 10.21 -7.48 -23.29
CA PHE A 66 11.15 -7.99 -24.30
C PHE A 66 12.51 -8.43 -23.74
N LYS A 67 12.77 -8.14 -22.47
CA LYS A 67 14.04 -8.54 -21.83
C LYS A 67 14.01 -10.03 -21.49
N GLU A 68 15.11 -10.73 -21.80
CA GLU A 68 15.29 -12.16 -21.49
C GLU A 68 15.18 -12.43 -19.97
N ILE A 69 14.48 -13.51 -19.64
CA ILE A 69 14.34 -13.98 -18.28
C ILE A 69 15.48 -14.94 -17.99
N ILE A 70 16.37 -14.56 -17.08
CA ILE A 70 17.51 -15.37 -16.65
C ILE A 70 17.17 -16.01 -15.32
N ILE A 71 17.25 -17.34 -15.25
CA ILE A 71 17.07 -18.11 -14.01
C ILE A 71 18.44 -18.69 -13.62
N PRO A 72 18.96 -18.39 -12.41
CA PRO A 72 20.23 -18.95 -11.95
C PRO A 72 20.21 -20.47 -11.95
N ALA A 73 21.33 -21.08 -12.32
CA ALA A 73 21.43 -22.55 -12.42
C ALA A 73 21.19 -23.26 -11.06
N SER A 74 21.56 -22.60 -9.96
CA SER A 74 21.40 -23.11 -8.59
C SER A 74 20.01 -22.82 -7.97
N ALA A 75 19.14 -22.06 -8.66
CA ALA A 75 17.84 -21.67 -8.14
C ALA A 75 16.81 -22.79 -8.26
N ASN A 76 15.86 -22.83 -7.31
CA ASN A 76 14.65 -23.66 -7.41
C ASN A 76 13.68 -23.00 -8.38
N LYS A 77 13.65 -23.48 -9.64
CA LYS A 77 12.92 -22.87 -10.75
C LYS A 77 11.43 -22.67 -10.45
N ALA A 78 10.75 -23.65 -9.83
CA ALA A 78 9.32 -23.58 -9.57
C ALA A 78 8.99 -22.48 -8.57
N VAL A 79 9.68 -22.42 -7.45
CA VAL A 79 9.46 -21.41 -6.39
C VAL A 79 9.94 -20.04 -6.86
N PHE A 80 11.02 -19.98 -7.65
CA PHE A 80 11.55 -18.75 -8.23
C PHE A 80 10.54 -18.06 -9.15
N ILE A 81 9.82 -18.82 -9.97
CA ILE A 81 8.75 -18.28 -10.85
C ILE A 81 7.49 -17.93 -10.04
N LEU A 82 7.15 -18.75 -9.04
CA LEU A 82 5.94 -18.56 -8.25
C LEU A 82 6.00 -17.31 -7.36
N ALA A 83 7.15 -16.98 -6.82
CA ALA A 83 7.32 -15.87 -5.87
C ALA A 83 6.82 -14.51 -6.38
N PRO A 84 7.24 -13.99 -7.55
CA PRO A 84 6.73 -12.72 -8.08
C PRO A 84 5.24 -12.77 -8.43
N ILE A 85 4.73 -13.94 -8.88
CA ILE A 85 3.32 -14.13 -9.17
C ILE A 85 2.48 -13.98 -7.90
N VAL A 86 2.90 -14.62 -6.79
CA VAL A 86 2.22 -14.51 -5.50
C VAL A 86 2.22 -13.08 -5.00
N THR A 87 3.37 -12.38 -5.00
CA THR A 87 3.46 -11.00 -4.56
C THR A 87 2.53 -10.08 -5.34
N MET A 88 2.57 -10.16 -6.67
CA MET A 88 1.74 -9.33 -7.55
C MET A 88 0.25 -9.64 -7.40
N THR A 89 -0.13 -10.92 -7.38
CA THR A 89 -1.55 -11.31 -7.28
C THR A 89 -2.15 -10.88 -5.95
N LEU A 90 -1.44 -11.05 -4.83
CA LEU A 90 -1.92 -10.62 -3.52
C LEU A 90 -2.05 -9.10 -3.44
N ALA A 91 -1.09 -8.34 -3.99
CA ALA A 91 -1.17 -6.90 -4.05
C ALA A 91 -2.40 -6.41 -4.83
N LEU A 92 -2.81 -7.10 -5.90
CA LEU A 92 -4.00 -6.76 -6.68
C LEU A 92 -5.30 -7.24 -6.02
N VAL A 93 -5.30 -8.42 -5.40
CA VAL A 93 -6.47 -9.00 -4.71
C VAL A 93 -6.87 -8.15 -3.50
N ALA A 94 -5.93 -7.52 -2.82
CA ALA A 94 -6.21 -6.60 -1.71
C ALA A 94 -7.14 -5.43 -2.10
N TRP A 95 -7.11 -5.00 -3.36
CA TRP A 95 -7.96 -3.91 -3.86
C TRP A 95 -9.44 -4.27 -4.00
N ALA A 96 -9.80 -5.55 -3.91
CA ALA A 96 -11.19 -5.99 -4.06
C ALA A 96 -12.14 -5.38 -3.02
N VAL A 97 -11.66 -5.07 -1.83
CA VAL A 97 -12.47 -4.53 -0.72
C VAL A 97 -12.37 -3.01 -0.54
N ILE A 98 -11.51 -2.35 -1.33
CA ILE A 98 -11.33 -0.89 -1.24
C ILE A 98 -12.52 -0.16 -1.86
N PRO A 99 -13.30 0.58 -1.09
CA PRO A 99 -14.42 1.34 -1.61
C PRO A 99 -13.94 2.64 -2.27
N MET A 100 -14.30 2.83 -3.54
CA MET A 100 -14.03 4.08 -4.27
C MET A 100 -15.17 5.10 -4.13
N SER A 101 -16.38 4.63 -3.86
CA SER A 101 -17.57 5.42 -3.54
C SER A 101 -18.53 4.58 -2.72
N GLU A 102 -19.66 5.18 -2.31
CA GLU A 102 -20.70 4.49 -1.55
C GLU A 102 -21.30 3.28 -2.32
N GLU A 103 -21.42 3.41 -3.64
CA GLU A 103 -22.01 2.38 -4.51
C GLU A 103 -20.96 1.51 -5.20
N PHE A 104 -19.73 2.00 -5.32
CA PHE A 104 -18.68 1.36 -6.11
C PHE A 104 -17.65 0.66 -5.21
N VAL A 105 -17.97 -0.58 -4.86
CA VAL A 105 -17.08 -1.54 -4.17
C VAL A 105 -17.17 -2.86 -4.91
N LEU A 106 -16.04 -3.53 -5.18
CA LEU A 106 -16.05 -4.82 -5.86
C LEU A 106 -16.58 -5.92 -4.93
N ALA A 107 -16.11 -5.94 -3.67
CA ALA A 107 -16.56 -6.88 -2.66
C ALA A 107 -16.83 -6.13 -1.34
N ASP A 108 -18.09 -5.88 -1.03
CA ASP A 108 -18.52 -5.28 0.24
C ASP A 108 -18.61 -6.40 1.30
N ILE A 109 -17.57 -6.51 2.12
CA ILE A 109 -17.44 -7.55 3.14
C ILE A 109 -17.44 -6.90 4.51
N ASN A 110 -18.29 -7.39 5.43
CA ASN A 110 -18.39 -6.87 6.79
C ASN A 110 -17.06 -6.93 7.57
N VAL A 111 -16.17 -7.83 7.19
CA VAL A 111 -14.83 -8.01 7.78
C VAL A 111 -13.72 -7.51 6.84
N GLY A 112 -13.98 -6.48 6.06
CA GLY A 112 -13.07 -5.95 5.03
C GLY A 112 -11.67 -5.62 5.54
N VAL A 113 -11.57 -5.05 6.74
CA VAL A 113 -10.28 -4.74 7.38
C VAL A 113 -9.47 -6.02 7.66
N LEU A 114 -10.10 -7.08 8.18
CA LEU A 114 -9.41 -8.35 8.45
C LEU A 114 -8.96 -9.03 7.16
N TYR A 115 -9.77 -8.95 6.10
CA TYR A 115 -9.39 -9.44 4.77
C TYR A 115 -8.13 -8.76 4.26
N LEU A 116 -8.03 -7.43 4.37
CA LEU A 116 -6.82 -6.68 3.97
C LEU A 116 -5.58 -7.13 4.72
N PHE A 117 -5.69 -7.29 6.06
CA PHE A 117 -4.59 -7.79 6.85
C PHE A 117 -4.16 -9.19 6.45
N ALA A 118 -5.11 -10.10 6.26
CA ALA A 118 -4.80 -11.46 5.84
C ALA A 118 -4.07 -11.51 4.49
N VAL A 119 -4.50 -10.70 3.52
CA VAL A 119 -3.87 -10.63 2.19
C VAL A 119 -2.51 -9.97 2.26
N SER A 120 -2.35 -8.89 3.04
CA SER A 120 -1.06 -8.20 3.25
C SER A 120 -0.04 -9.14 3.87
N SER A 121 -0.40 -9.83 4.95
CA SER A 121 0.47 -10.81 5.64
C SER A 121 0.94 -11.92 4.70
N LEU A 122 0.07 -12.39 3.80
CA LEU A 122 0.44 -13.39 2.79
C LEU A 122 1.45 -12.83 1.76
N GLY A 123 1.45 -11.53 1.50
CA GLY A 123 2.39 -10.86 0.59
C GLY A 123 3.86 -11.06 0.98
N VAL A 124 4.13 -11.13 2.28
CA VAL A 124 5.47 -11.37 2.84
C VAL A 124 6.07 -12.70 2.36
N TYR A 125 5.23 -13.74 2.20
CA TYR A 125 5.69 -15.04 1.71
C TYR A 125 6.27 -14.98 0.31
N GLY A 126 5.73 -14.13 -0.57
CA GLY A 126 6.28 -13.95 -1.92
C GLY A 126 7.74 -13.46 -1.89
N ILE A 127 8.04 -12.52 -0.98
CA ILE A 127 9.40 -11.98 -0.79
C ILE A 127 10.33 -13.06 -0.21
N ILE A 128 9.89 -13.77 0.82
CA ILE A 128 10.68 -14.86 1.45
C ILE A 128 10.99 -15.96 0.43
N MET A 129 9.97 -16.40 -0.32
CA MET A 129 10.12 -17.41 -1.37
C MET A 129 11.10 -16.95 -2.45
N GLY A 130 11.03 -15.68 -2.86
CA GLY A 130 11.92 -15.11 -3.88
C GLY A 130 13.38 -15.13 -3.45
N GLY A 131 13.68 -14.68 -2.25
CA GLY A 131 15.04 -14.69 -1.71
C GLY A 131 15.58 -16.11 -1.45
N TRP A 132 14.74 -17.02 -0.94
CA TRP A 132 15.14 -18.40 -0.67
C TRP A 132 15.35 -19.18 -1.98
N ALA A 133 14.46 -19.03 -2.96
CA ALA A 133 14.53 -19.75 -4.23
C ALA A 133 15.76 -19.36 -5.08
N SER A 134 16.27 -18.14 -4.91
CA SER A 134 17.46 -17.63 -5.59
C SER A 134 18.74 -18.37 -5.22
N ASN A 135 18.75 -19.06 -4.07
CA ASN A 135 19.91 -19.81 -3.54
C ASN A 135 21.22 -19.00 -3.55
N SER A 136 21.12 -17.71 -3.24
CA SER A 136 22.22 -16.74 -3.18
C SER A 136 22.22 -16.02 -1.85
N LYS A 137 23.39 -15.62 -1.33
CA LYS A 137 23.54 -15.04 0.01
C LYS A 137 22.84 -13.68 0.14
N TYR A 138 23.00 -12.80 -0.84
CA TYR A 138 22.44 -11.45 -0.81
C TYR A 138 20.91 -11.45 -0.91
N PRO A 139 20.25 -12.15 -1.85
CA PRO A 139 18.82 -12.29 -1.90
C PRO A 139 18.20 -12.88 -0.62
N PHE A 140 18.84 -13.90 -0.05
CA PHE A 140 18.36 -14.52 1.17
C PHE A 140 18.38 -13.57 2.37
N LEU A 141 19.49 -12.85 2.57
CA LEU A 141 19.60 -11.86 3.63
C LEU A 141 18.63 -10.66 3.42
N GLY A 142 18.47 -10.21 2.18
CA GLY A 142 17.50 -9.17 1.82
C GLY A 142 16.06 -9.58 2.13
N ALA A 143 15.69 -10.81 1.77
CA ALA A 143 14.36 -11.35 2.04
C ALA A 143 14.05 -11.46 3.55
N ILE A 144 14.99 -11.95 4.36
CA ILE A 144 14.81 -12.03 5.81
C ILE A 144 14.69 -10.64 6.43
N ARG A 145 15.50 -9.67 6.01
CA ARG A 145 15.42 -8.28 6.50
C ARG A 145 14.07 -7.65 6.14
N SER A 146 13.60 -7.85 4.91
CA SER A 146 12.30 -7.36 4.45
C SER A 146 11.16 -7.97 5.25
N ALA A 147 11.15 -9.29 5.39
CA ALA A 147 10.11 -9.99 6.16
C ALA A 147 10.06 -9.55 7.62
N ALA A 148 11.21 -9.44 8.28
CA ALA A 148 11.28 -8.97 9.66
C ALA A 148 10.79 -7.52 9.81
N GLN A 149 11.07 -6.65 8.84
CA GLN A 149 10.58 -5.28 8.81
C GLN A 149 9.06 -5.25 8.65
N MET A 150 8.51 -5.88 7.61
CA MET A 150 7.07 -5.89 7.32
C MET A 150 6.28 -6.44 8.51
N VAL A 151 6.62 -7.61 9.03
CA VAL A 151 5.92 -8.21 10.19
C VAL A 151 5.97 -7.32 11.44
N SER A 152 7.11 -6.65 11.69
CA SER A 152 7.25 -5.77 12.85
C SER A 152 6.35 -4.53 12.77
N TYR A 153 6.21 -3.95 11.60
CA TYR A 153 5.38 -2.76 11.39
C TYR A 153 3.90 -3.09 11.20
N GLU A 154 3.58 -4.27 10.67
CA GLU A 154 2.21 -4.77 10.57
C GLU A 154 1.53 -4.86 11.95
N VAL A 155 2.26 -5.29 13.00
CA VAL A 155 1.74 -5.28 14.38
C VAL A 155 1.35 -3.87 14.83
N SER A 156 2.19 -2.87 14.55
CA SER A 156 1.90 -1.48 14.92
C SER A 156 0.70 -0.93 14.13
N ILE A 157 0.61 -1.20 12.83
CA ILE A 157 -0.51 -0.82 11.97
C ILE A 157 -1.81 -1.46 12.48
N GLY A 158 -1.76 -2.73 12.88
CA GLY A 158 -2.91 -3.44 13.46
C GLY A 158 -3.49 -2.74 14.68
N ILE A 159 -2.64 -2.33 15.64
CA ILE A 159 -3.09 -1.60 16.84
C ILE A 159 -3.66 -0.22 16.49
N ILE A 160 -3.05 0.48 15.53
CA ILE A 160 -3.56 1.77 15.06
C ILE A 160 -4.95 1.63 14.44
N ILE A 161 -5.17 0.60 13.62
CA ILE A 161 -6.47 0.35 13.04
C ILE A 161 -7.50 -0.03 14.10
N ILE A 162 -7.14 -0.81 15.11
CA ILE A 162 -8.03 -1.09 16.26
C ILE A 162 -8.47 0.22 16.94
N ASN A 163 -7.60 1.24 17.04
CA ASN A 163 -7.99 2.56 17.56
C ASN A 163 -9.10 3.21 16.72
N VAL A 164 -9.01 3.13 15.40
CA VAL A 164 -10.06 3.66 14.51
C VAL A 164 -11.34 2.82 14.65
N LEU A 165 -11.22 1.50 14.70
CA LEU A 165 -12.37 0.59 14.88
C LEU A 165 -13.11 0.80 16.19
N LEU A 166 -12.40 1.16 17.27
CA LEU A 166 -13.03 1.53 18.55
C LEU A 166 -13.92 2.78 18.40
N CYS A 167 -13.57 3.69 17.51
CA CYS A 167 -14.40 4.88 17.26
C CYS A 167 -15.62 4.57 16.37
N VAL A 168 -15.49 3.61 15.45
CA VAL A 168 -16.53 3.26 14.45
C VAL A 168 -17.47 2.16 14.95
N GLY A 169 -16.93 1.11 15.57
CA GLY A 169 -17.67 -0.09 15.97
C GLY A 169 -17.94 -1.07 14.82
N SER A 170 -17.26 -0.97 13.70
CA SER A 170 -17.43 -1.84 12.53
C SER A 170 -16.12 -2.12 11.82
N LEU A 171 -16.00 -3.33 11.26
CA LEU A 171 -14.85 -3.77 10.44
C LEU A 171 -15.05 -3.51 8.93
N ASN A 172 -16.22 -2.97 8.54
CA ASN A 172 -16.52 -2.65 7.17
C ASN A 172 -15.88 -1.31 6.78
N LEU A 173 -15.10 -1.30 5.70
CA LEU A 173 -14.40 -0.10 5.22
C LEU A 173 -15.34 1.03 4.80
N LYS A 174 -16.52 0.70 4.31
CA LYS A 174 -17.55 1.66 3.91
C LYS A 174 -18.14 2.38 5.13
N GLU A 175 -18.43 1.63 6.20
CA GLU A 175 -18.93 2.19 7.45
C GLU A 175 -17.90 3.08 8.14
N ILE A 176 -16.60 2.73 8.03
CA ILE A 176 -15.51 3.55 8.54
C ILE A 176 -15.50 4.94 7.88
N VAL A 177 -15.73 5.00 6.57
CA VAL A 177 -15.80 6.29 5.86
C VAL A 177 -17.06 7.06 6.26
N LEU A 178 -18.23 6.40 6.29
CA LEU A 178 -19.50 7.04 6.64
C LEU A 178 -19.49 7.61 8.06
N ALA A 179 -18.80 6.96 9.00
CA ALA A 179 -18.65 7.45 10.38
C ALA A 179 -17.82 8.75 10.47
N GLN A 180 -17.11 9.14 9.41
CA GLN A 180 -16.30 10.36 9.35
C GLN A 180 -17.02 11.56 8.72
N LYS A 181 -18.33 11.47 8.45
CA LYS A 181 -19.09 12.57 7.83
C LYS A 181 -19.01 13.87 8.63
N ASP A 182 -19.08 13.80 9.96
CA ASP A 182 -19.06 14.98 10.83
C ASP A 182 -17.64 15.43 11.15
N LEU A 183 -16.74 14.50 11.40
CA LEU A 183 -15.36 14.80 11.81
C LEU A 183 -14.39 13.73 11.28
N TRP A 184 -13.39 14.16 10.54
CA TRP A 184 -12.34 13.27 10.08
C TRP A 184 -11.44 12.81 11.22
N TYR A 185 -11.11 11.54 11.27
CA TYR A 185 -10.31 10.95 12.35
C TYR A 185 -8.85 11.45 12.39
N VAL A 186 -8.36 12.08 11.33
CA VAL A 186 -7.05 12.74 11.37
C VAL A 186 -6.96 13.82 12.45
N ILE A 187 -8.07 14.47 12.83
CA ILE A 187 -8.07 15.52 13.86
C ILE A 187 -7.94 14.89 15.26
N PRO A 188 -8.86 14.02 15.74
CA PRO A 188 -8.77 13.43 17.07
C PRO A 188 -7.64 12.39 17.20
N LEU A 189 -7.30 11.70 16.13
CA LEU A 189 -6.27 10.65 16.11
C LEU A 189 -5.01 11.08 15.32
N SER A 190 -4.65 12.36 15.36
CA SER A 190 -3.51 12.89 14.59
C SER A 190 -2.19 12.16 14.85
N THR A 191 -1.91 11.79 16.10
CA THR A 191 -0.72 11.03 16.45
C THR A 191 -0.75 9.62 15.83
N MET A 192 -1.92 8.96 15.83
CA MET A 192 -2.10 7.66 15.21
C MET A 192 -1.93 7.73 13.69
N PHE A 193 -2.41 8.80 13.06
CA PHE A 193 -2.18 9.05 11.63
C PHE A 193 -0.69 9.16 11.29
N VAL A 194 0.09 9.91 12.09
CA VAL A 194 1.54 10.04 11.88
C VAL A 194 2.25 8.69 12.03
N ILE A 195 1.92 7.92 13.07
CA ILE A 195 2.52 6.58 13.28
C ILE A 195 2.10 5.63 12.16
N PHE A 196 0.84 5.66 11.73
CA PHE A 196 0.35 4.89 10.58
C PHE A 196 1.14 5.21 9.31
N PHE A 197 1.31 6.50 9.02
CA PHE A 197 2.02 6.96 7.82
C PHE A 197 3.49 6.50 7.80
N ILE A 198 4.18 6.59 8.93
CA ILE A 198 5.57 6.11 9.06
C ILE A 198 5.62 4.58 8.97
N SER A 199 4.67 3.88 9.59
CA SER A 199 4.58 2.42 9.52
C SER A 199 4.26 1.93 8.11
N ALA A 200 3.42 2.64 7.36
CA ALA A 200 3.11 2.35 5.97
C ALA A 200 4.34 2.52 5.04
N LEU A 201 5.20 3.52 5.29
CA LEU A 201 6.48 3.66 4.60
C LEU A 201 7.40 2.46 4.88
N ALA A 202 7.42 1.97 6.11
CA ALA A 202 8.24 0.83 6.49
C ALA A 202 7.67 -0.50 5.93
N GLU A 203 6.35 -0.66 5.94
CA GLU A 203 5.64 -1.82 5.36
C GLU A 203 5.92 -1.97 3.87
N THR A 204 5.97 -0.86 3.14
CA THR A 204 6.22 -0.83 1.70
C THR A 204 7.70 -0.79 1.33
N ASN A 205 8.62 -1.02 2.27
CA ASN A 205 10.07 -1.01 2.06
C ASN A 205 10.59 0.26 1.34
N ARG A 206 9.93 1.41 1.54
CA ARG A 206 10.33 2.66 0.87
C ARG A 206 11.30 3.50 1.71
N PRO A 207 12.23 4.23 1.07
CA PRO A 207 13.06 5.19 1.79
C PRO A 207 12.23 6.10 2.69
N PRO A 208 12.67 6.36 3.94
CA PRO A 208 14.00 6.09 4.51
C PRO A 208 14.23 4.67 5.04
N PHE A 209 13.29 3.75 4.86
CA PHE A 209 13.28 2.39 5.42
C PHE A 209 13.55 1.31 4.35
N ASP A 210 14.19 1.68 3.25
CA ASP A 210 14.58 0.83 2.14
C ASP A 210 15.86 0.01 2.48
N LEU A 211 15.75 -0.83 3.51
CA LEU A 211 16.86 -1.65 4.00
C LEU A 211 17.03 -2.98 3.25
N PRO A 212 15.96 -3.59 2.73
CA PRO A 212 16.08 -4.80 1.91
C PRO A 212 16.78 -4.55 0.57
N GLU A 213 16.58 -3.36 -0.02
CA GLU A 213 17.12 -2.96 -1.33
C GLU A 213 18.35 -2.05 -1.22
N ALA A 214 18.97 -1.94 -0.02
CA ALA A 214 20.12 -1.07 0.18
C ALA A 214 21.27 -1.41 -0.77
N GLU A 215 21.42 -0.65 -1.87
CA GLU A 215 22.43 -0.87 -2.91
C GLU A 215 23.85 -0.96 -2.36
N SER A 216 24.15 -0.20 -1.30
CA SER A 216 25.47 -0.19 -0.66
C SER A 216 25.75 -1.42 0.20
N GLU A 217 24.74 -2.19 0.63
CA GLU A 217 24.88 -3.34 1.51
C GLU A 217 24.53 -4.67 0.82
N LEU A 218 23.44 -4.71 0.07
CA LEU A 218 22.82 -5.94 -0.46
C LEU A 218 22.60 -5.93 -1.98
N VAL A 219 23.16 -4.95 -2.70
CA VAL A 219 23.01 -4.74 -4.16
C VAL A 219 21.58 -4.37 -4.53
N ALA A 220 20.66 -5.33 -4.64
CA ALA A 220 19.22 -5.13 -4.85
C ALA A 220 18.37 -6.08 -3.97
N GLY A 221 18.94 -6.54 -2.86
CA GLY A 221 18.27 -7.42 -1.91
C GLY A 221 17.68 -8.68 -2.54
N TYR A 222 16.43 -8.99 -2.24
CA TYR A 222 15.75 -10.20 -2.72
C TYR A 222 15.50 -10.19 -4.24
N GLN A 223 15.56 -9.02 -4.89
CA GLN A 223 15.32 -8.88 -6.32
C GLN A 223 16.61 -9.05 -7.17
N THR A 224 17.78 -9.22 -6.55
CA THR A 224 19.10 -9.21 -7.22
C THR A 224 19.19 -10.19 -8.39
N GLU A 225 18.65 -11.40 -8.24
CA GLU A 225 18.73 -12.46 -9.25
C GLU A 225 17.57 -12.40 -10.28
N TYR A 226 16.60 -11.53 -10.06
CA TYR A 226 15.44 -11.43 -10.94
C TYR A 226 15.69 -10.49 -12.12
N SER A 227 15.21 -10.89 -13.31
CA SER A 227 15.33 -10.11 -14.54
C SER A 227 14.05 -10.13 -15.36
N GLY A 228 13.95 -9.21 -16.32
CA GLY A 228 12.81 -9.14 -17.26
C GLY A 228 11.45 -8.99 -16.56
N MET A 229 10.46 -9.74 -17.05
CA MET A 229 9.09 -9.67 -16.55
C MET A 229 8.93 -10.06 -15.08
N MET A 230 9.75 -11.01 -14.58
CA MET A 230 9.70 -11.42 -13.17
C MET A 230 10.08 -10.29 -12.21
N TYR A 231 11.11 -9.51 -12.55
CA TYR A 231 11.47 -8.31 -11.80
C TYR A 231 10.35 -7.26 -11.85
N ALA A 232 9.75 -7.08 -13.03
CA ALA A 232 8.65 -6.14 -13.20
C ALA A 232 7.43 -6.48 -12.35
N MET A 233 7.13 -7.79 -12.14
CA MET A 233 6.01 -8.23 -11.29
C MET A 233 6.22 -7.87 -9.82
N PHE A 234 7.42 -8.03 -9.26
CA PHE A 234 7.74 -7.56 -7.92
C PHE A 234 7.54 -6.05 -7.80
N TRP A 235 8.10 -5.32 -8.75
CA TRP A 235 8.02 -3.86 -8.78
C TRP A 235 6.60 -3.33 -8.93
N LEU A 236 5.76 -3.95 -9.79
CA LEU A 236 4.35 -3.62 -9.91
C LEU A 236 3.59 -3.91 -8.61
N GLY A 237 3.85 -5.06 -7.96
CA GLY A 237 3.28 -5.41 -6.68
C GLY A 237 3.61 -4.41 -5.58
N GLU A 238 4.86 -3.96 -5.53
CA GLU A 238 5.34 -2.96 -4.59
C GLU A 238 4.61 -1.61 -4.74
N TYR A 239 4.53 -1.08 -5.97
CA TYR A 239 3.79 0.17 -6.20
C TYR A 239 2.28 0.03 -5.99
N ALA A 240 1.70 -1.13 -6.27
CA ALA A 240 0.31 -1.42 -5.94
C ALA A 240 0.07 -1.42 -4.43
N ASN A 241 1.01 -1.95 -3.63
CA ASN A 241 0.94 -1.89 -2.17
C ASN A 241 1.12 -0.47 -1.62
N ILE A 242 1.98 0.37 -2.21
CA ILE A 242 2.10 1.78 -1.82
C ILE A 242 0.77 2.50 -2.03
N LEU A 243 0.15 2.30 -3.19
CA LEU A 243 -1.17 2.86 -3.46
C LEU A 243 -2.22 2.36 -2.47
N LEU A 244 -2.18 1.06 -2.15
CA LEU A 244 -3.09 0.44 -1.19
C LEU A 244 -2.95 1.07 0.20
N MET A 245 -1.72 1.29 0.68
CA MET A 245 -1.46 1.96 1.96
C MET A 245 -1.92 3.42 1.96
N CYS A 246 -1.74 4.14 0.84
CA CYS A 246 -2.29 5.48 0.68
C CYS A 246 -3.84 5.47 0.68
N ALA A 247 -4.46 4.49 0.04
CA ALA A 247 -5.91 4.33 0.05
C ALA A 247 -6.43 4.02 1.46
N MET A 248 -5.76 3.12 2.18
CA MET A 248 -6.08 2.81 3.58
C MET A 248 -5.95 4.03 4.48
N GLY A 249 -4.85 4.80 4.36
CA GLY A 249 -4.69 6.06 5.09
C GLY A 249 -5.79 7.08 4.81
N SER A 250 -6.25 7.15 3.55
CA SER A 250 -7.39 7.98 3.17
C SER A 250 -8.70 7.52 3.80
N ILE A 251 -8.99 6.21 3.79
CA ILE A 251 -10.21 5.60 4.36
C ILE A 251 -10.23 5.76 5.89
N LEU A 252 -9.12 5.45 6.56
CA LEU A 252 -9.06 5.42 8.02
C LEU A 252 -9.05 6.80 8.66
N PHE A 253 -8.44 7.80 8.02
CA PHE A 253 -8.18 9.10 8.67
C PHE A 253 -8.71 10.31 7.93
N LEU A 254 -8.78 10.27 6.59
CA LEU A 254 -9.14 11.42 5.77
C LEU A 254 -10.58 11.36 5.21
N GLY A 255 -11.40 10.43 5.70
CA GLY A 255 -12.79 10.30 5.28
C GLY A 255 -12.98 9.76 3.85
N GLY A 256 -12.00 9.01 3.30
CA GLY A 256 -12.14 8.33 2.01
C GLY A 256 -12.68 9.23 0.88
N TRP A 257 -13.81 8.86 0.31
CA TRP A 257 -14.47 9.61 -0.79
C TRP A 257 -15.30 10.82 -0.35
N LEU A 258 -15.40 11.12 0.96
CA LEU A 258 -16.13 12.30 1.43
C LEU A 258 -15.41 13.59 1.01
N PRO A 259 -16.14 14.65 0.65
CA PRO A 259 -15.57 15.96 0.34
C PRO A 259 -14.88 16.57 1.57
N ILE A 260 -13.91 17.47 1.32
CA ILE A 260 -13.21 18.17 2.41
C ILE A 260 -14.14 19.14 3.12
N ILE A 261 -15.00 19.81 2.35
CA ILE A 261 -15.96 20.81 2.83
C ILE A 261 -17.24 20.62 2.04
N ASP A 262 -18.37 20.55 2.73
CA ASP A 262 -19.71 20.48 2.11
C ASP A 262 -20.22 21.88 1.72
N LEU A 263 -19.58 22.50 0.72
CA LEU A 263 -19.97 23.80 0.17
C LEU A 263 -20.22 23.69 -1.33
N TYR A 264 -21.24 24.38 -1.83
CA TYR A 264 -21.44 24.58 -3.25
C TYR A 264 -20.34 25.51 -3.80
N PRO A 265 -19.63 25.21 -4.90
CA PRO A 265 -19.85 24.15 -5.91
C PRO A 265 -19.06 22.85 -5.68
N ILE A 266 -18.40 22.66 -4.54
CA ILE A 266 -17.46 21.54 -4.24
C ILE A 266 -18.18 20.19 -4.25
N ASN A 267 -19.46 20.16 -3.84
CA ASN A 267 -20.31 18.96 -3.84
C ASN A 267 -20.66 18.43 -5.23
N LEU A 268 -20.38 19.19 -6.31
CA LEU A 268 -20.57 18.71 -7.70
C LEU A 268 -19.49 17.72 -8.14
N ILE A 269 -18.37 17.65 -7.41
CA ILE A 269 -17.27 16.75 -7.74
C ILE A 269 -17.67 15.31 -7.35
N PRO A 270 -17.60 14.35 -8.29
CA PRO A 270 -17.91 12.95 -8.00
C PRO A 270 -17.04 12.36 -6.87
N ALA A 271 -17.66 11.57 -6.01
CA ALA A 271 -17.03 10.96 -4.84
C ALA A 271 -15.69 10.24 -5.13
N PRO A 272 -15.53 9.44 -6.22
CA PRO A 272 -14.25 8.79 -6.53
C PRO A 272 -13.10 9.79 -6.77
N ILE A 273 -13.39 10.98 -7.26
CA ILE A 273 -12.35 12.01 -7.49
C ILE A 273 -11.75 12.48 -6.17
N TRP A 274 -12.56 12.64 -5.12
CA TRP A 274 -12.08 12.98 -3.78
C TRP A 274 -11.15 11.89 -3.23
N MET A 275 -11.52 10.64 -3.41
CA MET A 275 -10.67 9.51 -3.02
C MET A 275 -9.32 9.55 -3.72
N ILE A 276 -9.32 9.75 -5.05
CA ILE A 276 -8.10 9.84 -5.85
C ILE A 276 -7.22 11.01 -5.41
N ILE A 277 -7.80 12.20 -5.17
CA ILE A 277 -7.05 13.38 -4.71
C ILE A 277 -6.34 13.10 -3.37
N LYS A 278 -7.02 12.45 -2.42
CA LYS A 278 -6.44 12.12 -1.11
C LYS A 278 -5.34 11.06 -1.22
N ILE A 279 -5.54 10.04 -2.06
CA ILE A 279 -4.51 9.03 -2.36
C ILE A 279 -3.28 9.71 -2.97
N LEU A 280 -3.46 10.58 -3.96
CA LEU A 280 -2.35 11.31 -4.59
C LEU A 280 -1.65 12.25 -3.61
N PHE A 281 -2.37 12.88 -2.70
CA PHE A 281 -1.79 13.71 -1.65
C PHE A 281 -0.89 12.88 -0.71
N LEU A 282 -1.37 11.74 -0.22
CA LEU A 282 -0.58 10.85 0.62
C LEU A 282 0.63 10.29 -0.15
N PHE A 283 0.43 9.90 -1.40
CA PHE A 283 1.54 9.46 -2.25
C PHE A 283 2.59 10.56 -2.48
N PHE A 284 2.16 11.80 -2.70
CA PHE A 284 3.07 12.95 -2.81
C PHE A 284 3.93 13.10 -1.55
N LEU A 285 3.35 12.91 -0.35
CA LEU A 285 4.11 12.91 0.91
C LEU A 285 5.11 11.74 0.97
N PHE A 286 4.72 10.54 0.51
CA PHE A 286 5.65 9.39 0.37
C PHE A 286 6.85 9.74 -0.51
N ALA A 287 6.61 10.28 -1.71
CA ALA A 287 7.66 10.66 -2.64
C ALA A 287 8.55 11.81 -2.10
N LEU A 288 7.96 12.74 -1.37
CA LEU A 288 8.67 13.86 -0.76
C LEU A 288 9.61 13.39 0.36
N ILE A 289 9.14 12.51 1.26
CA ILE A 289 9.95 11.95 2.34
C ILE A 289 11.12 11.15 1.77
N LYS A 290 10.87 10.32 0.76
CA LYS A 290 11.89 9.59 0.03
C LYS A 290 13.01 10.51 -0.52
N ALA A 291 12.66 11.73 -0.91
CA ALA A 291 13.61 12.69 -1.49
C ALA A 291 14.41 13.48 -0.44
N ILE A 292 13.87 13.66 0.78
CA ILE A 292 14.44 14.55 1.81
C ILE A 292 15.13 13.77 2.92
N VAL A 293 14.56 12.65 3.38
CA VAL A 293 14.99 11.97 4.61
C VAL A 293 16.12 10.98 4.29
N PRO A 294 17.25 11.01 5.05
CA PRO A 294 18.31 10.04 4.89
C PRO A 294 17.87 8.64 5.36
N ARG A 295 18.53 7.61 4.84
CA ARG A 295 18.25 6.20 5.15
C ARG A 295 18.60 5.89 6.62
N TYR A 296 17.73 5.10 7.28
CA TYR A 296 17.98 4.58 8.63
C TYR A 296 18.81 3.29 8.58
N ARG A 297 19.44 2.93 9.71
CA ARG A 297 20.07 1.62 9.89
C ARG A 297 19.04 0.59 10.36
N TYR A 298 19.29 -0.68 10.09
CA TYR A 298 18.36 -1.77 10.44
C TYR A 298 18.06 -1.84 11.95
N ASP A 299 19.07 -1.71 12.80
CA ASP A 299 18.91 -1.68 14.26
C ASP A 299 18.04 -0.51 14.75
N GLN A 300 18.20 0.66 14.15
CA GLN A 300 17.39 1.84 14.46
C GLN A 300 15.93 1.64 14.06
N LEU A 301 15.71 1.07 12.87
CA LEU A 301 14.37 0.77 12.37
C LEU A 301 13.65 -0.21 13.29
N MET A 302 14.27 -1.35 13.62
CA MET A 302 13.66 -2.34 14.52
C MET A 302 13.40 -1.78 15.91
N ARG A 303 14.30 -0.92 16.43
CA ARG A 303 14.09 -0.22 17.69
C ARG A 303 12.91 0.75 17.63
N LEU A 304 12.72 1.46 16.52
CA LEU A 304 11.60 2.38 16.30
C LEU A 304 10.25 1.62 16.36
N GLY A 305 10.12 0.50 15.64
CA GLY A 305 8.91 -0.33 15.63
C GLY A 305 8.58 -0.90 17.01
N TRP A 306 9.51 -1.64 17.59
CA TRP A 306 9.25 -2.41 18.82
C TRP A 306 9.30 -1.58 20.11
N LYS A 307 10.22 -0.60 20.22
CA LYS A 307 10.41 0.15 21.47
C LYS A 307 9.67 1.49 21.51
N ILE A 308 9.24 2.01 20.37
CA ILE A 308 8.57 3.31 20.30
C ILE A 308 7.13 3.14 19.78
N PHE A 309 6.94 2.61 18.57
CA PHE A 309 5.62 2.60 17.95
C PHE A 309 4.66 1.64 18.65
N LEU A 310 5.09 0.44 18.99
CA LEU A 310 4.23 -0.53 19.64
C LEU A 310 3.77 -0.05 21.04
N PRO A 311 4.63 0.40 21.98
CA PRO A 311 4.17 0.93 23.27
C PRO A 311 3.32 2.20 23.11
N LEU A 312 3.67 3.07 22.16
CA LEU A 312 2.93 4.31 21.94
C LEU A 312 1.54 4.04 21.37
N SER A 313 1.39 3.11 20.41
CA SER A 313 0.10 2.72 19.86
C SER A 313 -0.79 2.04 20.91
N LEU A 314 -0.22 1.20 21.78
CA LEU A 314 -0.94 0.60 22.92
C LEU A 314 -1.39 1.65 23.93
N PHE A 315 -0.53 2.63 24.26
CA PHE A 315 -0.90 3.73 25.14
C PHE A 315 -2.08 4.52 24.59
N TYR A 316 -2.04 4.87 23.32
CA TYR A 316 -3.15 5.59 22.67
C TYR A 316 -4.42 4.73 22.56
N LEU A 317 -4.30 3.42 22.40
CA LEU A 317 -5.45 2.52 22.42
C LEU A 317 -6.19 2.57 23.77
N VAL A 318 -5.47 2.51 24.88
CA VAL A 318 -6.06 2.63 26.21
C VAL A 318 -6.64 4.04 26.43
N LEU A 319 -5.94 5.06 25.96
CA LEU A 319 -6.38 6.45 26.09
C LEU A 319 -7.68 6.70 25.31
N THR A 320 -7.77 6.26 24.05
CA THR A 320 -8.99 6.41 23.24
C THR A 320 -10.14 5.60 23.81
N ALA A 321 -9.92 4.37 24.26
CA ALA A 321 -10.96 3.55 24.90
C ALA A 321 -11.49 4.22 26.19
N SER A 322 -10.58 4.75 27.03
CA SER A 322 -10.95 5.44 28.27
C SER A 322 -11.73 6.74 27.99
N PHE A 323 -11.32 7.48 26.96
CA PHE A 323 -12.01 8.71 26.54
C PHE A 323 -13.41 8.42 26.04
N LEU A 324 -13.57 7.43 25.14
CA LEU A 324 -14.88 7.04 24.62
C LEU A 324 -15.82 6.52 25.73
N PHE A 325 -15.26 5.77 26.69
CA PHE A 325 -16.02 5.30 27.85
C PHE A 325 -16.47 6.45 28.74
N TYR A 326 -15.59 7.39 29.08
CA TYR A 326 -15.90 8.52 29.95
C TYR A 326 -16.97 9.45 29.37
N PHE A 327 -16.99 9.65 28.06
CA PHE A 327 -17.97 10.50 27.38
C PHE A 327 -19.21 9.74 26.88
N ASP A 328 -19.34 8.45 27.22
CA ASP A 328 -20.44 7.56 26.78
C ASP A 328 -20.67 7.56 25.26
N LYS A 329 -19.54 7.66 24.52
CA LYS A 329 -19.48 7.67 23.05
C LYS A 329 -19.01 6.33 22.46
N LEU A 330 -19.01 5.27 23.25
CA LEU A 330 -18.73 3.94 22.71
C LEU A 330 -19.79 3.59 21.65
N PRO A 331 -19.40 3.19 20.44
CA PRO A 331 -20.35 2.78 19.44
C PRO A 331 -21.16 1.59 19.99
N LYS A 332 -22.47 1.68 19.91
CA LYS A 332 -23.37 0.55 20.19
C LYS A 332 -23.21 -0.41 19.02
N GLY A 333 -22.28 -1.36 19.14
CA GLY A 333 -21.92 -2.27 18.06
C GLY A 333 -23.13 -3.05 17.57
N ASN A 334 -23.39 -2.96 16.29
CA ASN A 334 -24.17 -3.94 15.56
C ASN A 334 -23.18 -5.06 15.15
N PHE A 335 -22.86 -5.94 16.09
CA PHE A 335 -22.13 -7.18 15.81
C PHE A 335 -23.07 -8.24 15.28
#